data_46ebf06c076a780add7713d13cb08d1e
#
_entry.id   46ebf06c076a780add7713d13cb08d1e
#
_cell.length_a   1.000
_cell.length_b   1.000
_cell.length_c   1.000
_cell.angle_alpha   90.00
_cell.angle_beta   90.00
_cell.angle_gamma   90.00
#
_symmetry.space_group_name_H-M   'P 1'
#
loop_
_entity.id
_entity.type
_entity.pdbx_description
1 polymer ?
#
loop_
_entity_poly.entity_id
_entity_poly.type
_entity_poly.pdbx_seq_one_letter_code
_entity_poly.pdbx_strand_id
1 'polypeptide(L)'
;MKPSKFTYTNFIFFGISLSTIFILIYNILYFNPTLGYDAEAHYAYINYLSRYLPRDFRLPTINETREFFNPPIGYLVPSVAQVICRNVIESSDFLSDCQPYYGKVTQVFQSFMYIATIFINLVTLKSINNSNKLINVSYL
;
A
#
# COMPACT_ATOMS: atom_id res chain seq x y z
N MET A 1 36.15 -0.54 19.05
CA MET A 1 35.13 -0.89 18.03
C MET A 1 35.78 -0.74 16.66
N LYS A 2 35.95 -1.84 15.89
CA LYS A 2 36.39 -1.74 14.49
C LYS A 2 35.23 -1.14 13.65
N PRO A 3 35.47 -0.09 12.86
CA PRO A 3 34.43 0.44 11.97
C PRO A 3 33.97 -0.69 11.04
N SER A 4 32.67 -0.93 10.97
CA SER A 4 32.11 -1.88 10.01
C SER A 4 32.47 -1.38 8.61
N LYS A 5 33.21 -2.19 7.84
CA LYS A 5 33.48 -1.84 6.43
C LYS A 5 32.14 -1.76 5.72
N PHE A 6 31.79 -0.57 5.28
CA PHE A 6 30.64 -0.32 4.40
C PHE A 6 30.94 -1.07 3.09
N THR A 7 30.32 -2.22 2.92
CA THR A 7 30.59 -3.07 1.75
C THR A 7 29.89 -2.51 0.52
N TYR A 8 30.45 -2.77 -0.67
CA TYR A 8 29.86 -2.39 -1.97
C TYR A 8 28.38 -2.80 -2.07
N THR A 9 28.02 -3.93 -1.51
CA THR A 9 26.64 -4.42 -1.42
C THR A 9 25.72 -3.45 -0.65
N ASN A 10 26.20 -2.87 0.45
CA ASN A 10 25.42 -1.89 1.23
C ASN A 10 25.17 -0.61 0.44
N PHE A 11 26.16 -0.19 -0.38
CA PHE A 11 26.02 0.99 -1.23
C PHE A 11 24.98 0.78 -2.32
N ILE A 12 25.00 -0.36 -3.02
CA ILE A 12 23.99 -0.72 -4.02
C ILE A 12 22.60 -0.76 -3.37
N PHE A 13 22.50 -1.41 -2.20
CA PHE A 13 21.22 -1.53 -1.50
C PHE A 13 20.65 -0.16 -1.09
N PHE A 14 21.51 0.73 -0.60
CA PHE A 14 21.14 2.10 -0.28
C PHE A 14 20.67 2.87 -1.51
N GLY A 15 21.38 2.75 -2.63
CA GLY A 15 21.01 3.39 -3.89
C GLY A 15 19.65 2.93 -4.42
N ILE A 16 19.40 1.62 -4.41
CA ILE A 16 18.09 1.05 -4.82
C ILE A 16 16.98 1.55 -3.90
N SER A 17 17.19 1.50 -2.58
CA SER A 17 16.19 1.96 -1.60
C SER A 17 15.84 3.44 -1.78
N LEU A 18 16.84 4.28 -1.96
CA LEU A 18 16.66 5.71 -2.19
C LEU A 18 15.89 5.99 -3.50
N SER A 19 16.26 5.30 -4.58
CA SER A 19 15.55 5.41 -5.86
C SER A 19 14.09 4.96 -5.75
N THR A 20 13.84 3.88 -5.04
CA THR A 20 12.46 3.39 -4.80
C THR A 20 11.64 4.42 -4.03
N ILE A 21 12.17 4.97 -2.95
CA ILE A 21 11.48 6.01 -2.16
C ILE A 21 11.18 7.23 -3.04
N PHE A 22 12.14 7.66 -3.86
CA PHE A 22 11.94 8.77 -4.77
C PHE A 22 10.81 8.51 -5.78
N ILE A 23 10.77 7.32 -6.39
CA ILE A 23 9.70 6.92 -7.33
C ILE A 23 8.34 6.90 -6.63
N LEU A 24 8.25 6.38 -5.40
CA LEU A 24 6.99 6.34 -4.65
C LEU A 24 6.49 7.76 -4.34
N ILE A 25 7.37 8.65 -3.89
CA ILE A 25 7.02 10.06 -3.62
C ILE A 25 6.58 10.75 -4.92
N TYR A 26 7.33 10.55 -6.02
CA TYR A 26 6.97 11.10 -7.32
C TYR A 26 5.57 10.63 -7.76
N ASN A 27 5.27 9.35 -7.65
CA ASN A 27 3.95 8.81 -7.98
C ASN A 27 2.83 9.41 -7.12
N ILE A 28 3.03 9.54 -5.81
CA ILE A 28 2.05 10.15 -4.92
C ILE A 28 1.77 11.60 -5.31
N LEU A 29 2.79 12.36 -5.69
CA LEU A 29 2.65 13.79 -5.99
C LEU A 29 2.06 14.04 -7.37
N TYR A 30 2.52 13.32 -8.38
CA TYR A 30 2.28 13.67 -9.79
C TYR A 30 1.37 12.70 -10.53
N PHE A 31 1.32 11.41 -10.16
CA PHE A 31 0.47 10.46 -10.87
C PHE A 31 -1.00 10.65 -10.48
N ASN A 32 -1.85 10.80 -11.50
CA ASN A 32 -3.30 10.84 -11.26
C ASN A 32 -3.83 9.43 -10.97
N PRO A 33 -4.39 9.17 -9.79
CA PRO A 33 -4.85 7.83 -9.41
C PRO A 33 -6.01 7.31 -10.27
N THR A 34 -6.69 8.18 -11.03
CA THR A 34 -7.83 7.78 -11.88
C THR A 34 -7.41 7.28 -13.27
N LEU A 35 -6.13 7.36 -13.64
CA LEU A 35 -5.60 7.00 -14.97
C LEU A 35 -5.09 5.56 -15.08
N GLY A 36 -5.48 4.66 -14.19
CA GLY A 36 -5.09 3.24 -14.30
C GLY A 36 -6.01 2.46 -15.25
N TYR A 37 -5.47 1.45 -15.96
CA TYR A 37 -6.25 0.55 -16.82
C TYR A 37 -7.43 -0.10 -16.07
N ASP A 38 -7.21 -0.48 -14.80
CA ASP A 38 -8.21 -1.13 -13.95
C ASP A 38 -8.80 -0.18 -12.89
N ALA A 39 -8.47 1.11 -12.96
CA ALA A 39 -8.85 2.08 -11.93
C ALA A 39 -10.36 2.09 -11.66
N GLU A 40 -11.18 2.01 -12.70
CA GLU A 40 -12.64 2.00 -12.57
C GLU A 40 -13.15 0.79 -11.76
N ALA A 41 -12.60 -0.40 -12.01
CA ALA A 41 -13.00 -1.61 -11.30
C ALA A 41 -12.58 -1.58 -9.81
N HIS A 42 -11.38 -1.07 -9.51
CA HIS A 42 -10.93 -0.82 -8.14
C HIS A 42 -11.79 0.22 -7.43
N TYR A 43 -12.17 1.30 -8.13
CA TYR A 43 -13.06 2.32 -7.57
C TYR A 43 -14.47 1.78 -7.35
N ALA A 44 -14.99 0.93 -8.22
CA ALA A 44 -16.27 0.24 -8.01
C ALA A 44 -16.24 -0.60 -6.72
N TYR A 45 -15.13 -1.31 -6.46
CA TYR A 45 -14.93 -2.06 -5.22
C TYR A 45 -14.93 -1.15 -3.99
N ILE A 46 -14.16 -0.06 -4.02
CA ILE A 46 -14.09 0.92 -2.94
C ILE A 46 -15.48 1.54 -2.69
N ASN A 47 -16.17 1.92 -3.75
CA ASN A 47 -17.53 2.48 -3.69
C ASN A 47 -18.53 1.51 -3.05
N TYR A 48 -18.46 0.24 -3.42
CA TYR A 48 -19.29 -0.81 -2.83
C TYR A 48 -19.02 -0.93 -1.34
N LEU A 49 -17.77 -1.16 -0.94
CA LEU A 49 -17.42 -1.28 0.46
C LEU A 49 -17.81 -0.05 1.28
N SER A 50 -17.58 1.15 0.76
CA SER A 50 -17.91 2.39 1.47
C SER A 50 -19.41 2.57 1.77
N ARG A 51 -20.29 1.95 0.97
CA ARG A 51 -21.74 1.98 1.20
C ARG A 51 -22.17 1.02 2.31
N TYR A 52 -21.52 -0.15 2.38
CA TYR A 52 -21.92 -1.22 3.29
C TYR A 52 -21.13 -1.22 4.60
N LEU A 53 -19.88 -0.75 4.60
CA LEU A 53 -19.00 -0.74 5.77
C LEU A 53 -19.61 -0.11 7.04
N PRO A 54 -20.40 0.98 6.94
CA PRO A 54 -21.01 1.60 8.12
C PRO A 54 -22.16 0.79 8.74
N ARG A 55 -22.73 -0.19 8.00
CA ARG A 55 -23.96 -0.90 8.41
C ARG A 55 -23.78 -2.40 8.51
N ASP A 56 -23.25 -2.98 7.46
CA ASP A 56 -23.16 -4.43 7.31
C ASP A 56 -22.00 -4.74 6.35
N PHE A 57 -20.96 -5.39 6.83
CA PHE A 57 -19.80 -5.72 6.00
C PHE A 57 -20.15 -6.80 5.00
N ARG A 58 -20.25 -6.44 3.72
CA ARG A 58 -20.48 -7.37 2.61
C ARG A 58 -19.38 -7.24 1.58
N LEU A 59 -18.95 -8.36 1.03
CA LEU A 59 -18.04 -8.39 -0.09
C LEU A 59 -18.82 -8.25 -1.39
N PRO A 60 -18.25 -7.54 -2.39
CA PRO A 60 -18.87 -7.42 -3.70
C PRO A 60 -18.87 -8.77 -4.44
N THR A 61 -19.77 -8.90 -5.39
CA THR A 61 -19.82 -10.00 -6.36
C THR A 61 -19.41 -9.50 -7.73
N ILE A 62 -19.38 -10.40 -8.72
CA ILE A 62 -19.08 -10.05 -10.12
C ILE A 62 -20.02 -8.98 -10.71
N ASN A 63 -21.22 -8.83 -10.14
CA ASN A 63 -22.19 -7.85 -10.61
C ASN A 63 -21.84 -6.41 -10.19
N GLU A 64 -21.09 -6.26 -9.09
CA GLU A 64 -20.72 -4.94 -8.55
C GLU A 64 -19.34 -4.49 -9.04
N THR A 65 -18.39 -5.42 -9.19
CA THR A 65 -17.05 -5.10 -9.70
C THR A 65 -16.36 -6.33 -10.28
N ARG A 66 -15.55 -6.12 -11.32
CA ARG A 66 -14.69 -7.17 -11.88
C ARG A 66 -13.60 -7.63 -10.91
N GLU A 67 -13.24 -6.79 -9.94
CA GLU A 67 -12.21 -7.06 -8.93
C GLU A 67 -12.75 -7.78 -7.68
N PHE A 68 -13.97 -8.35 -7.73
CA PHE A 68 -14.66 -9.00 -6.62
C PHE A 68 -13.83 -10.11 -5.94
N PHE A 69 -12.92 -10.74 -6.65
CA PHE A 69 -12.04 -11.82 -6.16
C PHE A 69 -10.83 -11.31 -5.38
N ASN A 70 -10.54 -10.01 -5.42
CA ASN A 70 -9.40 -9.45 -4.72
C ASN A 70 -9.64 -9.39 -3.21
N PRO A 71 -8.58 -9.61 -2.38
CA PRO A 71 -8.70 -9.50 -0.93
C PRO A 71 -9.18 -8.11 -0.51
N PRO A 72 -10.19 -8.01 0.37
CA PRO A 72 -10.80 -6.73 0.75
C PRO A 72 -9.87 -5.79 1.52
N ILE A 73 -8.80 -6.32 2.13
CA ILE A 73 -7.89 -5.55 2.99
C ILE A 73 -7.27 -4.35 2.28
N GLY A 74 -6.94 -4.50 0.99
CA GLY A 74 -6.39 -3.40 0.17
C GLY A 74 -7.37 -2.27 -0.09
N TYR A 75 -8.67 -2.54 0.02
CA TYR A 75 -9.75 -1.60 -0.26
C TYR A 75 -10.38 -0.99 1.01
N LEU A 76 -10.11 -1.54 2.20
CA LEU A 76 -10.69 -1.05 3.45
C LEU A 76 -10.29 0.39 3.76
N VAL A 77 -9.00 0.70 3.70
CA VAL A 77 -8.51 2.05 4.01
C VAL A 77 -9.06 3.10 3.05
N PRO A 78 -8.99 2.92 1.72
CA PRO A 78 -9.63 3.85 0.79
C PRO A 78 -11.15 3.92 0.94
N SER A 79 -11.83 2.82 1.30
CA SER A 79 -13.28 2.84 1.55
C SER A 79 -13.66 3.68 2.77
N VAL A 80 -12.89 3.59 3.85
CA VAL A 80 -13.04 4.47 5.02
C VAL A 80 -12.80 5.94 4.64
N ALA A 81 -11.73 6.21 3.87
CA ALA A 81 -11.45 7.56 3.38
C ALA A 81 -12.61 8.12 2.55
N GLN A 82 -13.26 7.29 1.73
CA GLN A 82 -14.42 7.68 0.95
C GLN A 82 -15.64 7.97 1.82
N VAL A 83 -15.90 7.17 2.87
CA VAL A 83 -16.97 7.44 3.84
C VAL A 83 -16.75 8.80 4.49
N ILE A 84 -15.53 9.07 4.95
CA ILE A 84 -15.17 10.35 5.57
C ILE A 84 -15.36 11.50 4.58
N CYS A 85 -14.84 11.38 3.38
CA CYS A 85 -14.95 12.40 2.35
C CYS A 85 -16.41 12.73 2.04
N ARG A 86 -17.27 11.73 1.85
CA ARG A 86 -18.70 11.93 1.59
C ARG A 86 -19.37 12.67 2.74
N ASN A 87 -19.13 12.25 3.98
CA ASN A 87 -19.75 12.91 5.13
C ASN A 87 -19.34 14.38 5.27
N VAL A 88 -18.10 14.72 4.92
CA VAL A 88 -17.60 16.10 4.94
C VAL A 88 -18.19 16.94 3.79
N ILE A 89 -18.29 16.36 2.60
CA ILE A 89 -18.73 17.05 1.38
C ILE A 89 -20.25 17.19 1.35
N GLU A 90 -21.00 16.13 1.71
CA GLU A 90 -22.47 16.20 1.80
C GLU A 90 -22.92 17.24 2.82
N SER A 91 -22.11 17.52 3.83
CA SER A 91 -22.37 18.60 4.79
C SER A 91 -22.13 20.01 4.25
N SER A 92 -21.47 20.14 3.10
CA SER A 92 -21.04 21.45 2.54
C SER A 92 -21.74 21.87 1.24
N ASP A 93 -22.77 21.17 0.79
CA ASP A 93 -23.50 21.43 -0.49
C ASP A 93 -22.58 21.49 -1.74
N PHE A 94 -21.35 21.04 -1.63
CA PHE A 94 -20.38 21.05 -2.72
C PHE A 94 -20.39 19.70 -3.44
N LEU A 95 -20.89 19.65 -4.66
CA LEU A 95 -20.86 18.48 -5.57
C LEU A 95 -19.43 18.19 -6.04
N SER A 96 -18.52 17.93 -5.13
CA SER A 96 -17.16 17.52 -5.50
C SER A 96 -17.04 16.00 -5.49
N ASP A 97 -16.39 15.48 -6.53
CA ASP A 97 -16.07 14.05 -6.63
C ASP A 97 -15.02 13.67 -5.58
N CYS A 98 -15.36 12.75 -4.70
CA CYS A 98 -14.41 12.20 -3.71
C CYS A 98 -13.33 11.30 -4.33
N GLN A 99 -13.49 10.88 -5.57
CA GLN A 99 -12.60 9.92 -6.22
C GLN A 99 -11.11 10.32 -6.22
N PRO A 100 -10.72 11.57 -6.51
CA PRO A 100 -9.32 11.97 -6.43
C PRO A 100 -8.73 11.84 -5.02
N TYR A 101 -9.51 12.10 -3.98
CA TYR A 101 -9.04 12.07 -2.59
C TYR A 101 -8.76 10.65 -2.11
N TYR A 102 -9.72 9.75 -2.22
CA TYR A 102 -9.49 8.37 -1.79
C TYR A 102 -8.53 7.61 -2.71
N GLY A 103 -8.42 8.02 -3.99
CA GLY A 103 -7.38 7.55 -4.88
C GLY A 103 -5.97 7.89 -4.38
N LYS A 104 -5.75 9.12 -3.90
CA LYS A 104 -4.49 9.53 -3.26
C LYS A 104 -4.25 8.78 -1.95
N VAL A 105 -5.26 8.59 -1.13
CA VAL A 105 -5.16 7.76 0.08
C VAL A 105 -4.74 6.34 -0.26
N THR A 106 -5.30 5.76 -1.33
CA THR A 106 -4.91 4.44 -1.83
C THR A 106 -3.43 4.39 -2.22
N GLN A 107 -2.93 5.38 -2.97
CA GLN A 107 -1.52 5.45 -3.38
C GLN A 107 -0.59 5.54 -2.17
N VAL A 108 -0.91 6.37 -1.19
CA VAL A 108 -0.13 6.49 0.06
C VAL A 108 -0.13 5.19 0.83
N PHE A 109 -1.29 4.56 1.00
CA PHE A 109 -1.43 3.30 1.71
C PHE A 109 -0.66 2.16 1.03
N GLN A 110 -0.79 2.01 -0.29
CA GLN A 110 -0.04 1.00 -1.05
C GLN A 110 1.47 1.23 -0.97
N SER A 111 1.92 2.48 -1.04
CA SER A 111 3.33 2.82 -0.90
C SER A 111 3.87 2.46 0.49
N PHE A 112 3.09 2.71 1.54
CA PHE A 112 3.41 2.30 2.91
C PHE A 112 3.50 0.78 3.05
N MET A 113 2.53 0.04 2.52
CA MET A 113 2.53 -1.43 2.55
C MET A 113 3.73 -2.00 1.80
N TYR A 114 4.12 -1.40 0.67
CA TYR A 114 5.30 -1.80 -0.09
C TYR A 114 6.59 -1.62 0.73
N ILE A 115 6.77 -0.45 1.36
CA ILE A 115 7.93 -0.18 2.23
C ILE A 115 7.96 -1.14 3.42
N ALA A 116 6.81 -1.38 4.07
CA ALA A 116 6.70 -2.33 5.17
C ALA A 116 7.10 -3.75 4.74
N THR A 117 6.69 -4.19 3.55
CA THR A 117 7.05 -5.50 2.98
C THR A 117 8.56 -5.61 2.77
N ILE A 118 9.20 -4.58 2.21
CA ILE A 118 10.66 -4.54 2.06
C ILE A 118 11.34 -4.68 3.43
N PHE A 119 10.89 -3.91 4.41
CA PHE A 119 11.46 -3.94 5.77
C PHE A 119 11.34 -5.34 6.41
N ILE A 120 10.16 -5.97 6.35
CA ILE A 120 9.92 -7.31 6.86
C ILE A 120 10.87 -8.32 6.17
N ASN A 121 10.99 -8.26 4.85
CA ASN A 121 11.87 -9.13 4.11
C ASN A 121 13.35 -8.98 4.54
N LEU A 122 13.80 -7.74 4.77
CA LEU A 122 15.16 -7.48 5.25
C LEU A 122 15.41 -8.06 6.65
N VAL A 123 14.46 -7.88 7.56
CA VAL A 123 14.56 -8.44 8.92
C VAL A 123 14.59 -9.97 8.87
N THR A 124 13.74 -10.58 8.04
CA THR A 124 13.69 -12.03 7.84
C THR A 124 15.02 -12.58 7.29
N LEU A 125 15.56 -11.97 6.24
CA LEU A 125 16.84 -12.36 5.65
C LEU A 125 17.98 -12.26 6.65
N LYS A 126 18.02 -11.19 7.46
CA LYS A 126 19.01 -11.03 8.54
C LYS A 126 18.87 -12.11 9.60
N SER A 127 17.66 -12.48 9.97
CA SER A 127 17.38 -13.54 10.95
C SER A 127 17.87 -14.91 10.44
N ILE A 128 17.55 -15.26 9.18
CA ILE A 128 17.99 -16.51 8.55
C ILE A 128 19.52 -16.60 8.50
N ASN A 129 20.18 -15.52 8.08
CA ASN A 129 21.64 -15.50 7.99
C ASN A 129 22.33 -15.66 9.36
N ASN A 130 21.76 -15.09 10.41
CA ASN A 130 22.25 -15.27 11.77
C ASN A 130 22.03 -16.70 12.28
N SER A 131 20.90 -17.33 11.96
CA SER A 131 20.60 -18.72 12.31
C SER A 131 21.59 -19.70 11.66
N ASN A 132 21.90 -19.50 10.38
CA ASN A 132 22.88 -20.32 9.66
C ASN A 132 24.28 -20.21 10.25
N LYS A 133 24.70 -19.05 10.76
CA LYS A 133 25.97 -18.87 11.46
C LYS A 133 26.04 -19.66 12.77
N LEU A 134 24.94 -19.71 13.54
CA LEU A 134 24.85 -20.48 14.78
C LEU A 134 24.93 -22.00 14.52
N ILE A 135 24.28 -22.47 13.46
CA ILE A 135 24.33 -23.88 13.07
C ILE A 135 25.74 -24.29 12.70
N ASN A 136 26.46 -23.49 11.90
CA ASN A 136 27.84 -23.78 11.51
C ASN A 136 28.83 -23.81 12.70
N VAL A 137 28.59 -23.07 13.76
CA VAL A 137 29.42 -23.07 14.99
C VAL A 137 29.15 -24.31 15.84
N SER A 138 27.95 -24.90 15.76
CA SER A 138 27.62 -26.11 16.53
C SER A 138 28.19 -27.42 15.94
N TYR A 139 28.77 -27.39 14.76
CA TYR A 139 29.41 -28.52 14.09
C TYR A 139 30.96 -28.47 14.13
N LEU A 140 31.55 -27.48 14.80
CA LEU A 140 32.99 -27.37 15.09
C LEU A 140 33.28 -27.72 16.54
#